data_fd8d67b4aa1269effc6cf7775aeb93e1
#
_entry.id   fd8d67b4aa1269effc6cf7775aeb93e1
#
_cell.length_a   1.000
_cell.length_b   1.000
_cell.length_c   1.000
_cell.angle_alpha   90.00
_cell.angle_beta   90.00
_cell.angle_gamma   90.00
#
_symmetry.space_group_name_H-M   'P 1'
#
loop_
_entity.id
_entity.type
_entity.pdbx_description
1 polymer ?
#
loop_
_entity_poly.entity_id
_entity_poly.type
_entity_poly.pdbx_seq_one_letter_code
_entity_poly.pdbx_strand_id
1 'polypeptide(L)'
;DTPGQDIASIAGMAAAGAQLVLFTTGHGTPTGFGIVPVIKITANEETAYKMSDHIDFDCCGILTGQGDIINYGENLYELIQKVSCGQKTKSEQLGFNDMSIARCCNFA
;
A
#
# COMPACT_ATOMS: atom_id res chain seq x y z
N ASP A 1 -2.34 -17.92 2.26
CA ASP A 1 -2.31 -17.30 3.57
C ASP A 1 -0.94 -16.73 3.90
N THR A 2 -0.92 -15.56 4.52
CA THR A 2 0.30 -14.87 4.93
C THR A 2 0.23 -14.53 6.42
N PRO A 3 1.40 -14.37 7.09
CA PRO A 3 1.43 -13.91 8.49
C PRO A 3 0.78 -12.53 8.65
N GLY A 4 0.38 -12.21 9.88
CA GLY A 4 -0.34 -10.98 10.18
C GLY A 4 0.50 -9.70 10.20
N GLN A 5 1.83 -9.80 10.21
CA GLN A 5 2.70 -8.62 10.16
C GLN A 5 2.80 -8.06 8.75
N ASP A 6 2.81 -6.74 8.63
CA ASP A 6 2.78 -6.05 7.34
C ASP A 6 3.86 -6.53 6.38
N ILE A 7 5.12 -6.48 6.80
CA ILE A 7 6.23 -6.84 5.91
C ILE A 7 6.25 -8.35 5.61
N ALA A 8 5.87 -9.18 6.56
CA ALA A 8 5.79 -10.63 6.35
C ALA A 8 4.70 -10.98 5.34
N SER A 9 3.55 -10.31 5.42
CA SER A 9 2.45 -10.48 4.48
C SER A 9 2.85 -10.05 3.06
N ILE A 10 3.50 -8.89 2.94
CA ILE A 10 3.97 -8.37 1.65
C ILE A 10 5.00 -9.31 1.05
N ALA A 11 5.97 -9.77 1.84
CA ALA A 11 6.98 -10.71 1.36
C ALA A 11 6.36 -12.02 0.90
N GLY A 12 5.34 -12.53 1.62
CA GLY A 12 4.61 -13.73 1.22
C GLY A 12 3.89 -13.56 -0.09
N MET A 13 3.22 -12.43 -0.30
CA MET A 13 2.54 -12.13 -1.55
C MET A 13 3.52 -11.98 -2.71
N ALA A 14 4.66 -11.33 -2.48
CA ALA A 14 5.69 -11.19 -3.51
C ALA A 14 6.27 -12.55 -3.89
N ALA A 15 6.53 -13.41 -2.90
CA ALA A 15 7.02 -14.77 -3.14
C ALA A 15 6.01 -15.62 -3.90
N ALA A 16 4.72 -15.35 -3.72
CA ALA A 16 3.65 -16.04 -4.44
C ALA A 16 3.43 -15.50 -5.86
N GLY A 17 4.15 -14.47 -6.28
CA GLY A 17 4.11 -13.96 -7.64
C GLY A 17 3.43 -12.60 -7.82
N ALA A 18 3.09 -11.91 -6.74
CA ALA A 18 2.51 -10.57 -6.84
C ALA A 18 3.53 -9.59 -7.45
N GLN A 19 3.09 -8.80 -8.40
CA GLN A 19 3.92 -7.81 -9.08
C GLN A 19 3.73 -6.41 -8.51
N LEU A 20 2.68 -6.19 -7.74
CA LEU A 20 2.33 -4.93 -7.12
C LEU A 20 1.41 -5.23 -5.95
N VAL A 21 1.52 -4.49 -4.86
CA VAL A 21 0.70 -4.69 -3.67
C VAL A 21 -0.09 -3.42 -3.38
N LEU A 22 -1.39 -3.58 -3.16
CA LEU A 22 -2.27 -2.53 -2.63
C LEU A 22 -2.42 -2.77 -1.13
N PHE A 23 -1.98 -1.82 -0.34
CA PHE A 23 -1.97 -1.94 1.11
C PHE A 23 -2.89 -0.89 1.74
N THR A 24 -3.99 -1.35 2.32
CA THR A 24 -4.92 -0.46 3.03
C THR A 24 -4.51 -0.32 4.49
N THR A 25 -4.53 0.89 5.01
CA THR A 25 -4.12 1.15 6.39
C THR A 25 -4.96 2.25 7.02
N GLY A 26 -5.32 2.06 8.30
CA GLY A 26 -6.02 3.07 9.08
C GLY A 26 -5.07 4.03 9.79
N HIS A 27 -3.93 3.56 10.25
CA HIS A 27 -2.96 4.36 10.99
C HIS A 27 -1.79 4.86 10.16
N GLY A 28 -1.62 4.31 8.98
CA GLY A 28 -0.45 4.58 8.14
C GLY A 28 0.71 3.66 8.49
N THR A 29 1.50 3.32 7.49
CA THR A 29 2.71 2.54 7.66
C THR A 29 3.74 3.00 6.63
N PRO A 30 5.01 3.15 7.02
CA PRO A 30 6.06 3.48 6.06
C PRO A 30 6.57 2.27 5.27
N THR A 31 6.04 1.09 5.53
CA THR A 31 6.53 -0.16 4.95
C THR A 31 6.60 -0.09 3.42
N GLY A 32 7.74 -0.48 2.89
CA GLY A 32 7.97 -0.67 1.47
C GLY A 32 8.75 -1.97 1.26
N PHE A 33 8.74 -2.50 0.05
CA PHE A 33 9.44 -3.73 -0.29
C PHE A 33 10.28 -3.51 -1.55
N GLY A 34 11.53 -3.98 -1.53
CA GLY A 34 12.47 -3.69 -2.61
C GLY A 34 12.17 -4.38 -3.93
N ILE A 35 11.41 -5.47 -3.92
CA ILE A 35 11.14 -6.28 -5.10
C ILE A 35 9.84 -5.88 -5.78
N VAL A 36 8.82 -5.51 -5.01
CA VAL A 36 7.52 -5.09 -5.56
C VAL A 36 7.12 -3.74 -5.00
N PRO A 37 6.48 -2.88 -5.83
CA PRO A 37 5.95 -1.62 -5.33
C PRO A 37 4.74 -1.85 -4.42
N VAL A 38 4.64 -1.05 -3.36
CA VAL A 38 3.54 -1.09 -2.40
C VAL A 38 2.82 0.25 -2.43
N ILE A 39 1.60 0.26 -2.94
CA ILE A 39 0.73 1.44 -2.95
C ILE A 39 -0.06 1.45 -1.65
N LYS A 40 0.12 2.48 -0.83
CA LYS A 40 -0.58 2.61 0.45
C LYS A 40 -1.82 3.49 0.31
N ILE A 41 -2.93 2.99 0.80
CA ILE A 41 -4.26 3.57 0.66
C ILE A 41 -4.85 3.78 2.05
N THR A 42 -5.42 4.95 2.30
CA THR A 42 -6.15 5.20 3.54
C THR A 42 -7.47 5.94 3.27
N ALA A 43 -8.46 5.68 4.12
CA ALA A 43 -9.69 6.45 4.19
C ALA A 43 -9.78 7.26 5.49
N ASN A 44 -8.73 7.26 6.30
CA ASN A 44 -8.65 8.00 7.56
C ASN A 44 -8.06 9.39 7.30
N GLU A 45 -8.86 10.42 7.54
CA GLU A 45 -8.50 11.81 7.27
C GLU A 45 -7.25 12.26 8.06
N GLU A 46 -7.18 11.89 9.32
CA GLU A 46 -6.04 12.22 10.17
C GLU A 46 -4.76 11.56 9.67
N THR A 47 -4.84 10.29 9.31
CA THR A 47 -3.71 9.55 8.75
C THR A 47 -3.26 10.15 7.41
N ALA A 48 -4.20 10.49 6.54
CA ALA A 48 -3.88 11.10 5.25
C ALA A 48 -3.13 12.42 5.42
N TYR A 49 -3.49 13.19 6.44
CA TYR A 49 -2.82 14.45 6.75
C TYR A 49 -1.45 14.25 7.40
N LYS A 50 -1.40 13.45 8.49
CA LYS A 50 -0.16 13.26 9.28
C LYS A 50 0.89 12.42 8.55
N MET A 51 0.44 11.47 7.76
CA MET A 51 1.32 10.52 7.06
C MET A 51 1.33 10.75 5.56
N SER A 52 1.10 11.99 5.11
CA SER A 52 1.00 12.33 3.69
C SER A 52 2.23 11.94 2.88
N ASP A 53 3.42 11.91 3.51
CA ASP A 53 4.66 11.51 2.85
C ASP A 53 4.72 9.99 2.58
N HIS A 54 3.87 9.20 3.21
CA HIS A 54 3.84 7.74 3.09
C HIS A 54 2.60 7.22 2.38
N ILE A 55 1.52 7.99 2.33
CA ILE A 55 0.25 7.57 1.73
C ILE A 55 0.23 7.93 0.25
N ASP A 56 0.03 6.94 -0.61
CA ASP A 56 -0.01 7.12 -2.06
C ASP A 56 -1.39 7.48 -2.56
N PHE A 57 -2.44 7.02 -1.89
CA PHE A 57 -3.82 7.23 -2.32
C PHE A 57 -4.72 7.50 -1.12
N ASP A 58 -5.37 8.65 -1.14
CA ASP A 58 -6.29 9.10 -0.09
C ASP A 58 -7.72 8.96 -0.62
N CYS A 59 -8.52 8.11 0.01
CA CYS A 59 -9.92 7.92 -0.35
C CYS A 59 -10.89 8.42 0.73
N CYS A 60 -10.46 9.37 1.56
CA CYS A 60 -11.29 9.94 2.62
C CYS A 60 -12.60 10.55 2.08
N GLY A 61 -12.58 11.08 0.87
CA GLY A 61 -13.75 11.70 0.27
C GLY A 61 -14.94 10.77 0.09
N ILE A 62 -14.72 9.46 0.03
CA ILE A 62 -15.81 8.48 -0.05
C ILE A 62 -16.62 8.50 1.25
N LEU A 63 -15.96 8.54 2.39
CA LEU A 63 -16.59 8.53 3.70
C LEU A 63 -17.28 9.85 4.04
N THR A 64 -16.75 10.97 3.54
CA THR A 64 -17.30 12.31 3.79
C THR A 64 -18.35 12.71 2.77
N GLY A 65 -18.62 11.88 1.76
CA GLY A 65 -19.59 12.19 0.72
C GLY A 65 -19.10 13.18 -0.34
N GLN A 66 -17.84 13.52 -0.34
CA GLN A 66 -17.25 14.46 -1.31
C GLN A 66 -16.91 13.80 -2.63
N GLY A 67 -16.96 12.49 -2.70
CA GLY A 67 -16.60 11.75 -3.89
C GLY A 67 -17.38 10.47 -4.03
N ASP A 68 -17.40 9.95 -5.24
CA ASP A 68 -18.09 8.74 -5.63
C ASP A 68 -17.07 7.58 -5.63
N ILE A 69 -17.49 6.43 -5.16
CA ILE A 69 -16.63 5.23 -5.13
C ILE A 69 -16.15 4.86 -6.54
N ILE A 70 -16.96 5.07 -7.56
CA ILE A 70 -16.59 4.78 -8.95
C ILE A 70 -15.44 5.69 -9.39
N ASN A 71 -15.55 6.99 -9.11
CA ASN A 71 -14.49 7.95 -9.45
C ASN A 71 -13.19 7.67 -8.72
N TYR A 72 -13.26 7.32 -7.43
CA TYR A 72 -12.07 6.95 -6.68
C TYR A 72 -11.47 5.65 -7.20
N GLY A 73 -12.30 4.69 -7.58
CA GLY A 73 -11.82 3.45 -8.20
C GLY A 73 -11.10 3.67 -9.51
N GLU A 74 -11.61 4.57 -10.35
CA GLU A 74 -10.96 4.94 -11.61
C GLU A 74 -9.61 5.62 -11.37
N ASN A 75 -9.55 6.53 -10.40
CA ASN A 75 -8.30 7.22 -10.04
C ASN A 75 -7.26 6.24 -9.48
N LEU A 76 -7.69 5.30 -8.65
CA LEU A 76 -6.80 4.26 -8.14
C LEU A 76 -6.29 3.38 -9.27
N TYR A 77 -7.14 3.01 -10.21
CA TYR A 77 -6.75 2.22 -11.37
C TYR A 77 -5.69 2.94 -12.22
N GLU A 78 -5.84 4.25 -12.42
CA GLU A 78 -4.83 5.05 -13.11
C GLU A 78 -3.50 5.04 -12.37
N LEU A 79 -3.52 5.16 -11.03
CA LEU A 79 -2.31 5.09 -10.22
C LEU A 79 -1.64 3.72 -10.35
N ILE A 80 -2.42 2.64 -10.32
CA ILE A 80 -1.90 1.28 -10.50
C ILE A 80 -1.20 1.16 -11.85
N GLN A 81 -1.80 1.69 -12.91
CA GLN A 81 -1.19 1.67 -14.23
C GLN A 81 0.12 2.45 -14.27
N LYS A 82 0.16 3.64 -13.66
CA LYS A 82 1.38 4.46 -13.61
C LYS A 82 2.50 3.75 -12.85
N VAL A 83 2.19 3.16 -11.70
CA VAL A 83 3.19 2.42 -10.91
C VAL A 83 3.67 1.20 -11.66
N SER A 84 2.78 0.49 -12.35
CA SER A 84 3.14 -0.65 -13.18
C SER A 84 4.07 -0.26 -14.34
N CYS A 85 3.97 0.99 -14.81
CA CYS A 85 4.83 1.51 -15.87
C CYS A 85 6.14 2.13 -15.36
N GLY A 86 6.40 2.07 -14.08
CA GLY A 86 7.67 2.50 -13.50
C GLY A 86 7.64 3.72 -12.60
N GLN A 87 6.47 4.36 -12.38
CA GLN A 87 6.37 5.44 -11.40
C GLN A 87 6.64 4.87 -10.02
N LYS A 88 7.50 5.55 -9.25
CA LYS A 88 7.82 5.12 -7.89
C LYS A 88 6.70 5.46 -6.91
N THR A 89 6.42 4.54 -5.98
CA THR A 89 5.55 4.82 -4.84
C THR A 89 6.29 5.71 -3.85
N LYS A 90 5.57 6.30 -2.90
CA LYS A 90 6.18 7.16 -1.90
C LYS A 90 7.18 6.42 -1.03
N SER A 91 6.92 5.17 -0.67
CA SER A 91 7.88 4.36 0.09
C SER A 91 9.15 4.11 -0.72
N GLU A 92 9.05 3.90 -2.02
CA GLU A 92 10.20 3.75 -2.89
C GLU A 92 11.01 5.06 -2.99
N GLN A 93 10.32 6.20 -3.10
CA GLN A 93 10.97 7.51 -3.15
C GLN A 93 11.70 7.84 -1.85
N LEU A 94 11.16 7.41 -0.71
CA LEU A 94 11.77 7.62 0.60
C LEU A 94 12.82 6.58 0.95
N GLY A 95 13.00 5.55 0.11
CA GLY A 95 14.01 4.53 0.31
C GLY A 95 13.61 3.45 1.31
N PHE A 96 12.35 3.32 1.66
CA PHE A 96 11.89 2.21 2.50
C PHE A 96 11.95 0.91 1.70
N ASN A 97 12.73 -0.02 2.19
CA ASN A 97 13.09 -1.25 1.49
C ASN A 97 13.22 -2.39 2.50
N ASP A 98 12.10 -2.72 3.12
CA ASP A 98 12.04 -3.77 4.12
C ASP A 98 12.03 -5.14 3.46
N MET A 99 12.43 -6.15 4.22
CA MET A 99 12.40 -7.53 3.76
C MET A 99 12.06 -8.45 4.92
N SER A 100 11.37 -9.51 4.61
CA SER A 100 11.04 -10.57 5.56
C SER A 100 11.07 -11.91 4.86
N ILE A 101 11.35 -12.97 5.62
CA ILE A 101 11.33 -14.32 5.10
C ILE A 101 10.06 -15.00 5.57
N ALA A 102 9.29 -15.55 4.63
CA ALA A 102 8.07 -16.27 4.94
C ALA A 102 8.41 -17.58 5.67
N ARG A 103 7.66 -17.89 6.73
CA ARG A 103 7.83 -19.09 7.52
C ARG A 103 6.52 -19.86 7.61
N CYS A 104 6.63 -21.15 7.83
CA CYS A 104 5.47 -22.01 8.07
C CYS A 104 5.02 -22.04 9.53
N CYS A 105 5.66 -21.30 10.44
CA CYS A 105 5.27 -21.23 11.83
C CYS A 105 4.28 -20.11 12.07
N ASN A 106 3.26 -20.38 12.89
CA ASN A 106 2.23 -19.41 13.23
C ASN A 106 2.67 -18.53 14.37
N PHE A 107 3.21 -17.37 14.05
CA PHE A 107 3.21 -16.27 15.00
C PHE A 107 2.66 -15.05 14.26
N ALA A 108 1.73 -14.42 14.87
CA ALA A 108 1.08 -13.26 14.27
C ALA A 108 1.97 -12.05 14.39
#